data_4b50ef1c54e6beb9a84c2b3eda330ba1
#
_entry.id   4b50ef1c54e6beb9a84c2b3eda330ba1
#
_cell.length_a   1.000
_cell.length_b   1.000
_cell.length_c   1.000
_cell.angle_alpha   90.00
_cell.angle_beta   90.00
_cell.angle_gamma   90.00
#
_symmetry.space_group_name_H-M   'P 1'
#
loop_
_entity.id
_entity.type
_entity.pdbx_description
1 polymer ?
#
loop_
_entity_poly.entity_id
_entity_poly.type
_entity_poly.pdbx_seq_one_letter_code
_entity_poly.pdbx_strand_id
1 'polypeptide(L)'
;MENEANLSVIGESAFGQNYRNMIFLNIHEGVGMGILVNGQLYKGQNGYAGEFGHTILFPDGRPCPCGNKGCLEQYISESAVLKEFANGHGKSSATIDEFLWACSQEDPSAQKALHNFIHYTAVSLNTILHTFNPDIIVLNSSFTNYIPGLLDQITASVQNRLRWYLHVVPSQLQDVSVLLGGVCMCTTRFLGIRELHLHRNSSAQVCAHTAQTVRT
;
A
#
# COMPACT_ATOMS: atom_id res chain seq x y z
N MET A 1 18.69 5.31 9.89
CA MET A 1 17.97 5.35 8.59
C MET A 1 16.55 4.92 8.89
N GLU A 2 15.53 5.54 8.32
CA GLU A 2 14.13 5.15 8.54
C GLU A 2 13.65 4.32 7.35
N ASN A 3 12.73 3.39 7.58
CA ASN A 3 12.12 2.53 6.58
C ASN A 3 11.11 3.36 5.73
N GLU A 4 11.00 3.05 4.43
CA GLU A 4 10.11 3.75 3.50
C GLU A 4 8.63 3.72 3.95
N ALA A 5 8.12 2.58 4.39
CA ALA A 5 6.74 2.46 4.85
C ALA A 5 6.48 3.30 6.12
N ASN A 6 7.49 3.42 7.00
CA ASN A 6 7.44 4.30 8.16
C ASN A 6 7.39 5.78 7.76
N LEU A 7 8.18 6.17 6.77
CA LEU A 7 8.13 7.54 6.24
C LEU A 7 6.78 7.79 5.55
N SER A 8 6.30 6.84 4.77
CA SER A 8 5.02 6.97 4.05
C SER A 8 3.84 7.17 4.99
N VAL A 9 3.75 6.39 6.10
CA VAL A 9 2.66 6.56 7.05
C VAL A 9 2.70 7.91 7.75
N ILE A 10 3.91 8.46 8.01
CA ILE A 10 4.07 9.82 8.55
C ILE A 10 3.58 10.85 7.51
N GLY A 11 3.97 10.69 6.25
CA GLY A 11 3.55 11.59 5.17
C GLY A 11 2.03 11.60 4.98
N GLU A 12 1.41 10.44 4.86
CA GLU A 12 -0.04 10.30 4.73
C GLU A 12 -0.80 10.87 5.93
N SER A 13 -0.28 10.68 7.15
CA SER A 13 -0.89 11.24 8.35
C SER A 13 -0.77 12.77 8.40
N ALA A 14 0.35 13.34 7.95
CA ALA A 14 0.59 14.78 8.02
C ALA A 14 -0.14 15.57 6.94
N PHE A 15 -0.29 15.02 5.73
CA PHE A 15 -0.86 15.71 4.56
C PHE A 15 -2.22 15.19 4.13
N GLY A 16 -2.64 14.04 4.65
CA GLY A 16 -3.92 13.40 4.34
C GLY A 16 -4.94 13.55 5.45
N GLN A 17 -5.65 12.49 5.71
CA GLN A 17 -6.67 12.44 6.77
C GLN A 17 -6.01 12.15 8.12
N ASN A 18 -6.38 12.92 9.13
CA ASN A 18 -5.79 12.83 10.47
C ASN A 18 -6.39 11.66 11.27
N TYR A 19 -5.89 10.44 11.02
CA TYR A 19 -6.20 9.26 11.82
C TYR A 19 -5.08 8.97 12.82
N ARG A 20 -5.46 8.59 14.04
CA ARG A 20 -4.49 8.31 15.11
C ARG A 20 -3.97 6.87 15.07
N ASN A 21 -4.78 5.93 14.58
CA ASN A 21 -4.40 4.52 14.42
C ASN A 21 -4.46 4.18 12.92
N MET A 22 -3.35 4.35 12.24
CA MET A 22 -3.24 4.19 10.79
C MET A 22 -2.24 3.09 10.46
N ILE A 23 -2.62 2.25 9.51
CA ILE A 23 -1.69 1.33 8.85
C ILE A 23 -1.48 1.82 7.42
N PHE A 24 -0.22 1.96 7.00
CA PHE A 24 0.15 2.16 5.61
C PHE A 24 0.75 0.87 5.07
N LEU A 25 0.07 0.24 4.13
CA LEU A 25 0.54 -0.98 3.47
C LEU A 25 1.09 -0.62 2.09
N ASN A 26 2.40 -0.73 1.94
CA ASN A 26 3.11 -0.47 0.69
C ASN A 26 3.38 -1.76 -0.05
N ILE A 27 2.85 -1.91 -1.27
CA ILE A 27 3.01 -3.09 -2.13
C ILE A 27 3.60 -2.63 -3.47
N HIS A 28 4.91 -2.68 -3.58
CA HIS A 28 5.70 -2.41 -4.78
C HIS A 28 6.68 -3.55 -5.05
N GLU A 29 7.97 -3.27 -5.27
CA GLU A 29 9.00 -4.31 -5.42
C GLU A 29 9.05 -5.24 -4.21
N GLY A 30 8.83 -4.69 -3.00
CA GLY A 30 8.66 -5.39 -1.74
C GLY A 30 7.31 -5.09 -1.10
N VAL A 31 7.11 -5.63 0.11
CA VAL A 31 5.92 -5.39 0.93
C VAL A 31 6.33 -4.87 2.29
N GLY A 32 6.06 -3.60 2.55
CA GLY A 32 6.33 -2.93 3.81
C GLY A 32 5.07 -2.41 4.49
N MET A 33 5.09 -2.26 5.80
CA MET A 33 3.97 -1.72 6.58
C MET A 33 4.45 -0.66 7.56
N GLY A 34 3.92 0.57 7.44
CA GLY A 34 4.08 1.62 8.43
C GLY A 34 2.92 1.60 9.42
N ILE A 35 3.20 1.81 10.70
CA ILE A 35 2.21 1.66 11.78
C ILE A 35 2.18 2.92 12.64
N LEU A 36 1.04 3.61 12.69
CA LEU A 36 0.77 4.65 13.69
C LEU A 36 -0.19 4.11 14.75
N VAL A 37 0.19 4.30 16.00
CA VAL A 37 -0.65 4.01 17.17
C VAL A 37 -0.74 5.27 18.01
N ASN A 38 -1.96 5.75 18.24
CA ASN A 38 -2.21 7.02 18.95
C ASN A 38 -1.47 8.23 18.34
N GLY A 39 -1.29 8.25 17.02
CA GLY A 39 -0.58 9.31 16.29
C GLY A 39 0.94 9.17 16.32
N GLN A 40 1.49 8.13 16.93
CA GLN A 40 2.92 7.93 17.04
C GLN A 40 3.37 6.72 16.22
N LEU A 41 4.52 6.84 15.55
CA LEU A 41 5.12 5.76 14.79
C LEU A 41 5.52 4.60 15.72
N TYR A 42 4.97 3.42 15.46
CA TYR A 42 5.31 2.20 16.18
C TYR A 42 6.38 1.41 15.43
N LYS A 43 7.55 1.30 16.03
CA LYS A 43 8.70 0.60 15.43
C LYS A 43 9.04 -0.73 16.11
N GLY A 44 8.39 -1.03 17.22
CA GLY A 44 8.84 -2.11 18.09
C GLY A 44 10.19 -1.78 18.77
N GLN A 45 10.69 -2.74 19.55
CA GLN A 45 11.91 -2.51 20.33
C GLN A 45 13.17 -2.33 19.48
N ASN A 46 13.29 -3.11 18.39
CA ASN A 46 14.49 -3.14 17.54
C ASN A 46 14.29 -2.48 16.16
N GLY A 47 13.15 -1.82 15.94
CA GLY A 47 12.84 -1.17 14.66
C GLY A 47 12.27 -2.09 13.57
N TYR A 48 11.94 -3.35 13.90
CA TYR A 48 11.42 -4.34 12.94
C TYR A 48 9.89 -4.45 12.90
N ALA A 49 9.16 -3.62 13.66
CA ALA A 49 7.72 -3.58 13.49
C ALA A 49 7.37 -3.07 12.08
N GLY A 50 6.47 -3.76 11.40
CA GLY A 50 6.10 -3.42 10.03
C GLY A 50 6.79 -4.23 8.94
N GLU A 51 7.69 -5.16 9.28
CA GLU A 51 8.25 -6.15 8.34
C GLU A 51 7.18 -7.19 7.93
N PHE A 52 6.01 -6.68 7.58
CA PHE A 52 4.80 -7.48 7.34
C PHE A 52 4.90 -8.38 6.12
N GLY A 53 5.66 -7.96 5.10
CA GLY A 53 5.96 -8.77 3.91
C GLY A 53 6.64 -10.10 4.24
N HIS A 54 7.31 -10.18 5.39
CA HIS A 54 8.00 -11.41 5.83
C HIS A 54 7.17 -12.29 6.76
N THR A 55 5.90 -11.96 6.99
CA THR A 55 4.97 -12.90 7.64
C THR A 55 4.71 -14.10 6.73
N ILE A 56 4.59 -15.29 7.33
CA ILE A 56 4.41 -16.53 6.57
C ILE A 56 2.95 -16.65 6.12
N LEU A 57 2.73 -16.58 4.82
CA LEU A 57 1.43 -16.84 4.20
C LEU A 57 1.24 -18.35 3.95
N PHE A 58 2.28 -19.00 3.44
CA PHE A 58 2.28 -20.44 3.18
C PHE A 58 3.48 -21.11 3.86
N PRO A 59 3.28 -21.90 4.91
CA PRO A 59 4.36 -22.73 5.44
C PRO A 59 5.01 -23.55 4.33
N ASP A 60 6.35 -23.58 4.31
CA ASP A 60 7.17 -24.27 3.30
C ASP A 60 6.95 -23.83 1.83
N GLY A 61 6.34 -22.64 1.62
CA GLY A 61 6.07 -22.07 0.30
C GLY A 61 7.32 -21.55 -0.42
N ARG A 62 7.12 -20.52 -1.26
CA ARG A 62 8.19 -19.92 -2.08
C ARG A 62 9.36 -19.44 -1.20
N PRO A 63 10.62 -19.70 -1.59
CA PRO A 63 11.79 -19.20 -0.83
C PRO A 63 11.82 -17.67 -0.85
N CYS A 64 12.21 -17.09 0.28
CA CYS A 64 12.34 -15.64 0.45
C CYS A 64 13.81 -15.26 0.71
N PRO A 65 14.32 -14.14 0.17
CA PRO A 65 15.67 -13.66 0.44
C PRO A 65 15.97 -13.42 1.93
N CYS A 66 14.96 -13.24 2.77
CA CYS A 66 15.14 -13.10 4.23
C CYS A 66 15.56 -14.41 4.93
N GLY A 67 15.61 -15.53 4.21
CA GLY A 67 15.94 -16.87 4.74
C GLY A 67 14.73 -17.74 5.07
N ASN A 68 13.52 -17.18 5.15
CA ASN A 68 12.28 -17.92 5.35
C ASN A 68 11.74 -18.51 4.05
N LYS A 69 10.70 -19.33 4.17
CA LYS A 69 9.87 -19.79 3.05
C LYS A 69 8.43 -19.37 3.26
N GLY A 70 7.75 -19.02 2.18
CA GLY A 70 6.32 -18.70 2.18
C GLY A 70 5.96 -17.31 2.67
N CYS A 71 6.91 -16.38 2.70
CA CYS A 71 6.65 -14.98 3.06
C CYS A 71 5.61 -14.36 2.13
N LEU A 72 4.72 -13.55 2.68
CA LEU A 72 3.66 -12.83 1.99
C LEU A 72 4.16 -12.07 0.76
N GLU A 73 5.31 -11.39 0.89
CA GLU A 73 5.95 -10.63 -0.19
C GLU A 73 6.14 -11.46 -1.47
N GLN A 74 6.45 -12.75 -1.34
CA GLN A 74 6.66 -13.66 -2.48
C GLN A 74 5.38 -13.98 -3.26
N TYR A 75 4.23 -13.43 -2.83
CA TYR A 75 2.92 -13.68 -3.43
C TYR A 75 2.18 -12.42 -3.85
N ILE A 76 2.39 -11.29 -3.16
CA ILE A 76 1.66 -10.05 -3.44
C ILE A 76 2.54 -8.88 -3.89
N SER A 77 3.88 -8.96 -3.77
CA SER A 77 4.73 -7.89 -4.32
C SER A 77 4.55 -7.77 -5.84
N GLU A 78 4.80 -6.60 -6.39
CA GLU A 78 4.74 -6.36 -7.83
C GLU A 78 5.60 -7.37 -8.60
N SER A 79 6.85 -7.55 -8.14
CA SER A 79 7.77 -8.51 -8.73
C SER A 79 7.25 -9.95 -8.69
N ALA A 80 6.55 -10.36 -7.61
CA ALA A 80 5.98 -11.70 -7.49
C ALA A 80 4.81 -11.92 -8.44
N VAL A 81 3.93 -10.94 -8.59
CA VAL A 81 2.78 -10.97 -9.51
C VAL A 81 3.24 -10.99 -10.97
N LEU A 82 4.18 -10.10 -11.33
CA LEU A 82 4.75 -10.04 -12.68
C LEU A 82 5.49 -11.33 -13.05
N LYS A 83 6.20 -11.93 -12.11
CA LYS A 83 6.86 -13.23 -12.29
C LYS A 83 5.84 -14.37 -12.51
N GLU A 84 4.74 -14.38 -11.76
CA GLU A 84 3.68 -15.37 -11.93
C GLU A 84 3.04 -15.26 -13.30
N PHE A 85 2.74 -14.03 -13.74
CA PHE A 85 2.22 -13.75 -15.08
C PHE A 85 3.20 -14.20 -16.20
N ALA A 86 4.48 -13.80 -16.09
CA ALA A 86 5.51 -14.18 -17.05
C ALA A 86 5.66 -15.70 -17.18
N ASN A 87 5.66 -16.43 -16.05
CA ASN A 87 5.73 -17.89 -16.04
C ASN A 87 4.57 -18.53 -16.80
N GLY A 88 3.37 -17.95 -16.72
CA GLY A 88 2.21 -18.42 -17.48
C GLY A 88 2.38 -18.35 -19.00
N HIS A 89 3.28 -17.47 -19.45
CA HIS A 89 3.66 -17.32 -20.87
C HIS A 89 5.00 -17.97 -21.23
N GLY A 90 5.63 -18.72 -20.32
CA GLY A 90 6.96 -19.31 -20.52
C GLY A 90 8.09 -18.27 -20.60
N LYS A 91 7.86 -17.04 -20.12
CA LYS A 91 8.85 -15.95 -20.07
C LYS A 91 9.52 -15.91 -18.70
N SER A 92 10.75 -15.36 -18.63
CA SER A 92 11.48 -15.17 -17.37
C SER A 92 11.06 -13.92 -16.60
N SER A 93 10.53 -12.91 -17.29
CA SER A 93 10.10 -11.63 -16.71
C SER A 93 9.00 -11.00 -17.57
N ALA A 94 8.27 -10.08 -16.98
CA ALA A 94 7.31 -9.20 -17.65
C ALA A 94 7.35 -7.82 -16.99
N THR A 95 6.94 -6.79 -17.73
CA THR A 95 6.77 -5.43 -17.22
C THR A 95 5.35 -5.21 -16.70
N ILE A 96 5.16 -4.15 -15.91
CA ILE A 96 3.84 -3.76 -15.43
C ILE A 96 2.91 -3.40 -16.60
N ASP A 97 3.42 -2.72 -17.62
CA ASP A 97 2.63 -2.33 -18.80
C ASP A 97 2.15 -3.55 -19.57
N GLU A 98 3.01 -4.58 -19.76
CA GLU A 98 2.62 -5.86 -20.39
C GLU A 98 1.51 -6.54 -19.57
N PHE A 99 1.63 -6.55 -18.25
CA PHE A 99 0.63 -7.14 -17.36
C PHE A 99 -0.71 -6.39 -17.40
N LEU A 100 -0.68 -5.05 -17.30
CA LEU A 100 -1.88 -4.23 -17.37
C LEU A 100 -2.59 -4.35 -18.71
N TRP A 101 -1.83 -4.39 -19.82
CA TRP A 101 -2.38 -4.64 -21.14
C TRP A 101 -3.02 -6.03 -21.22
N ALA A 102 -2.34 -7.07 -20.74
CA ALA A 102 -2.87 -8.44 -20.72
C ALA A 102 -4.15 -8.55 -19.86
N CYS A 103 -4.21 -7.84 -18.72
CA CYS A 103 -5.43 -7.75 -17.91
C CYS A 103 -6.60 -7.17 -18.72
N SER A 104 -6.34 -6.11 -19.52
CA SER A 104 -7.37 -5.48 -20.37
C SER A 104 -7.85 -6.38 -21.52
N GLN A 105 -7.02 -7.35 -21.93
CA GLN A 105 -7.36 -8.35 -22.94
C GLN A 105 -7.94 -9.64 -22.35
N GLU A 106 -8.23 -9.66 -21.05
CA GLU A 106 -8.73 -10.85 -20.32
C GLU A 106 -7.82 -12.08 -20.48
N ASP A 107 -6.50 -11.86 -20.58
CA ASP A 107 -5.53 -12.96 -20.70
C ASP A 107 -5.61 -13.90 -19.50
N PRO A 108 -5.71 -15.23 -19.69
CA PRO A 108 -5.92 -16.17 -18.60
C PRO A 108 -4.80 -16.16 -17.53
N SER A 109 -3.54 -15.95 -17.95
CA SER A 109 -2.39 -15.90 -17.02
C SER A 109 -2.40 -14.62 -16.21
N ALA A 110 -2.77 -13.49 -16.83
CA ALA A 110 -2.92 -12.21 -16.16
C ALA A 110 -4.09 -12.25 -15.17
N GLN A 111 -5.24 -12.80 -15.57
CA GLN A 111 -6.42 -12.95 -14.71
C GLN A 111 -6.13 -13.85 -13.51
N LYS A 112 -5.38 -14.93 -13.68
CA LYS A 112 -4.95 -15.79 -12.59
C LYS A 112 -4.03 -15.06 -11.60
N ALA A 113 -3.02 -14.37 -12.09
CA ALA A 113 -2.09 -13.62 -11.25
C ALA A 113 -2.82 -12.49 -10.49
N LEU A 114 -3.74 -11.77 -11.16
CA LEU A 114 -4.56 -10.73 -10.55
C LEU A 114 -5.51 -11.30 -9.48
N HIS A 115 -6.15 -12.44 -9.76
CA HIS A 115 -7.01 -13.12 -8.79
C HIS A 115 -6.22 -13.51 -7.52
N ASN A 116 -5.02 -14.06 -7.68
CA ASN A 116 -4.16 -14.41 -6.56
C ASN A 116 -3.73 -13.17 -5.76
N PHE A 117 -3.38 -12.08 -6.45
CA PHE A 117 -3.08 -10.80 -5.80
C PHE A 117 -4.25 -10.31 -4.97
N ILE A 118 -5.47 -10.27 -5.51
CA ILE A 118 -6.69 -9.88 -4.79
C ILE A 118 -6.88 -10.75 -3.56
N HIS A 119 -6.82 -12.07 -3.74
CA HIS A 119 -7.07 -13.02 -2.67
C HIS A 119 -6.07 -12.88 -1.51
N TYR A 120 -4.77 -12.86 -1.80
CA TYR A 120 -3.74 -12.79 -0.76
C TYR A 120 -3.65 -11.40 -0.12
N THR A 121 -3.93 -10.34 -0.86
CA THR A 121 -4.05 -9.01 -0.29
C THR A 121 -5.26 -8.94 0.66
N ALA A 122 -6.38 -9.54 0.32
CA ALA A 122 -7.54 -9.64 1.23
C ALA A 122 -7.23 -10.42 2.52
N VAL A 123 -6.46 -11.52 2.42
CA VAL A 123 -5.95 -12.25 3.61
C VAL A 123 -5.07 -11.35 4.46
N SER A 124 -4.23 -10.54 3.83
CA SER A 124 -3.37 -9.57 4.52
C SER A 124 -4.17 -8.50 5.26
N LEU A 125 -5.18 -7.91 4.61
CA LEU A 125 -6.08 -6.94 5.22
C LEU A 125 -6.84 -7.55 6.40
N ASN A 126 -7.30 -8.79 6.27
CA ASN A 126 -7.94 -9.53 7.36
C ASN A 126 -7.00 -9.71 8.55
N THR A 127 -5.73 -10.04 8.30
CA THR A 127 -4.71 -10.19 9.36
C THR A 127 -4.45 -8.85 10.05
N ILE A 128 -4.30 -7.76 9.30
CA ILE A 128 -4.11 -6.42 9.83
C ILE A 128 -5.31 -6.00 10.69
N LEU A 129 -6.52 -6.21 10.20
CA LEU A 129 -7.76 -5.88 10.94
C LEU A 129 -7.82 -6.58 12.29
N HIS A 130 -7.51 -7.90 12.33
CA HIS A 130 -7.59 -8.68 13.58
C HIS A 130 -6.42 -8.42 14.53
N THR A 131 -5.28 -7.98 14.03
CA THR A 131 -4.07 -7.75 14.84
C THR A 131 -4.03 -6.34 15.42
N PHE A 132 -4.37 -5.33 14.61
CA PHE A 132 -4.18 -3.92 14.95
C PHE A 132 -5.49 -3.16 15.16
N ASN A 133 -6.59 -3.61 14.56
CA ASN A 133 -7.88 -2.91 14.56
C ASN A 133 -7.71 -1.39 14.31
N PRO A 134 -7.10 -0.98 13.20
CA PRO A 134 -6.80 0.42 12.92
C PRO A 134 -8.05 1.22 12.55
N ASP A 135 -7.99 2.55 12.69
CA ASP A 135 -9.03 3.46 12.22
C ASP A 135 -9.11 3.44 10.68
N ILE A 136 -7.95 3.27 10.01
CA ILE A 136 -7.82 3.25 8.56
C ILE A 136 -6.59 2.43 8.12
N ILE A 137 -6.72 1.78 6.97
CA ILE A 137 -5.61 1.18 6.23
C ILE A 137 -5.45 1.96 4.93
N VAL A 138 -4.28 2.55 4.72
CA VAL A 138 -3.91 3.18 3.45
C VAL A 138 -3.13 2.15 2.64
N LEU A 139 -3.65 1.80 1.46
CA LEU A 139 -3.02 0.86 0.55
C LEU A 139 -2.34 1.63 -0.59
N ASN A 140 -1.04 1.42 -0.77
CA ASN A 140 -0.27 1.93 -1.89
C ASN A 140 0.23 0.76 -2.74
N SER A 141 -0.22 0.69 -3.99
CA SER A 141 0.19 -0.34 -4.94
C SER A 141 0.00 0.17 -6.36
N SER A 142 0.95 -0.08 -7.24
CA SER A 142 0.84 0.24 -8.66
C SER A 142 -0.42 -0.38 -9.27
N PHE A 143 -0.76 -1.62 -8.91
CA PHE A 143 -1.95 -2.28 -9.45
C PHE A 143 -3.25 -1.58 -9.04
N THR A 144 -3.39 -1.15 -7.78
CA THR A 144 -4.60 -0.42 -7.34
C THR A 144 -4.70 0.98 -7.93
N ASN A 145 -3.58 1.56 -8.33
CA ASN A 145 -3.55 2.88 -8.96
C ASN A 145 -3.95 2.80 -10.44
N TYR A 146 -3.62 1.71 -11.14
CA TYR A 146 -3.83 1.57 -12.58
C TYR A 146 -5.05 0.72 -12.95
N ILE A 147 -5.54 -0.16 -12.08
CA ILE A 147 -6.70 -1.02 -12.34
C ILE A 147 -7.92 -0.47 -11.61
N PRO A 148 -8.88 0.16 -12.31
CA PRO A 148 -10.08 0.73 -11.69
C PRO A 148 -10.90 -0.32 -10.94
N GLY A 149 -11.36 0.03 -9.72
CA GLY A 149 -12.19 -0.86 -8.91
C GLY A 149 -11.45 -2.04 -8.26
N LEU A 150 -10.12 -2.15 -8.43
CA LEU A 150 -9.35 -3.25 -7.86
C LEU A 150 -9.38 -3.22 -6.32
N LEU A 151 -9.28 -2.03 -5.71
CA LEU A 151 -9.37 -1.88 -4.26
C LEU A 151 -10.73 -2.36 -3.71
N ASP A 152 -11.81 -2.07 -4.43
CA ASP A 152 -13.16 -2.52 -4.06
C ASP A 152 -13.26 -4.05 -4.15
N GLN A 153 -12.65 -4.67 -5.16
CA GLN A 153 -12.61 -6.14 -5.28
C GLN A 153 -11.81 -6.78 -4.13
N ILE A 154 -10.66 -6.19 -3.77
CA ILE A 154 -9.85 -6.66 -2.64
C ILE A 154 -10.64 -6.57 -1.34
N THR A 155 -11.26 -5.42 -1.05
CA THR A 155 -12.04 -5.21 0.18
C THR A 155 -13.29 -6.08 0.24
N ALA A 156 -13.96 -6.30 -0.89
CA ALA A 156 -15.11 -7.21 -1.00
C ALA A 156 -14.72 -8.67 -0.73
N SER A 157 -13.46 -9.04 -1.02
CA SER A 157 -12.93 -10.39 -0.80
C SER A 157 -12.63 -10.69 0.67
N VAL A 158 -12.62 -9.68 1.55
CA VAL A 158 -12.46 -9.87 3.00
C VAL A 158 -13.77 -10.37 3.59
N GLN A 159 -13.83 -11.67 3.94
CA GLN A 159 -15.04 -12.34 4.43
C GLN A 159 -14.92 -12.68 5.92
N ASN A 160 -15.31 -11.75 6.79
CA ASN A 160 -15.38 -11.99 8.24
C ASN A 160 -16.41 -11.07 8.92
N ARG A 161 -16.66 -11.32 10.22
CA ARG A 161 -17.64 -10.53 11.01
C ARG A 161 -17.19 -9.09 11.25
N LEU A 162 -15.87 -8.81 11.20
CA LEU A 162 -15.29 -7.48 11.42
C LEU A 162 -15.17 -6.66 10.13
N ARG A 163 -15.55 -7.22 8.98
CA ARG A 163 -15.49 -6.53 7.68
C ARG A 163 -16.12 -5.12 7.71
N TRP A 164 -17.17 -4.92 8.48
CA TRP A 164 -17.85 -3.63 8.61
C TRP A 164 -16.99 -2.53 9.25
N TYR A 165 -15.94 -2.92 9.97
CA TYR A 165 -14.96 -2.01 10.57
C TYR A 165 -13.73 -1.81 9.69
N LEU A 166 -13.64 -2.50 8.55
CA LEU A 166 -12.54 -2.39 7.63
C LEU A 166 -12.69 -1.14 6.78
N HIS A 167 -11.85 -0.15 7.04
CA HIS A 167 -11.78 1.07 6.26
C HIS A 167 -10.45 1.09 5.49
N VAL A 168 -10.48 0.84 4.19
CA VAL A 168 -9.31 0.83 3.31
C VAL A 168 -9.47 1.92 2.25
N VAL A 169 -8.44 2.72 2.09
CA VAL A 169 -8.39 3.79 1.09
C VAL A 169 -7.08 3.69 0.28
N PRO A 170 -7.07 4.16 -0.97
CA PRO A 170 -5.82 4.27 -1.71
C PRO A 170 -4.95 5.38 -1.13
N SER A 171 -3.63 5.26 -1.27
CA SER A 171 -2.71 6.34 -0.94
C SER A 171 -3.03 7.60 -1.78
N GLN A 172 -3.16 8.74 -1.11
CA GLN A 172 -3.36 10.03 -1.78
C GLN A 172 -2.03 10.63 -2.26
N LEU A 173 -0.94 10.27 -1.60
CA LEU A 173 0.39 10.80 -1.88
C LEU A 173 1.22 9.88 -2.77
N GLN A 174 0.86 8.60 -2.84
CA GLN A 174 1.60 7.59 -3.61
C GLN A 174 3.11 7.63 -3.30
N ASP A 175 3.95 7.66 -4.31
CA ASP A 175 5.43 7.65 -4.17
C ASP A 175 5.97 8.91 -3.47
N VAL A 176 5.21 10.02 -3.46
CA VAL A 176 5.62 11.25 -2.77
C VAL A 176 5.50 11.14 -1.25
N SER A 177 4.76 10.16 -0.76
CA SER A 177 4.53 9.93 0.67
C SER A 177 5.85 9.78 1.46
N VAL A 178 6.83 9.07 0.90
CA VAL A 178 8.16 8.86 1.50
C VAL A 178 8.89 10.19 1.71
N LEU A 179 8.94 11.03 0.66
CA LEU A 179 9.61 12.33 0.71
C LEU A 179 8.95 13.25 1.72
N LEU A 180 7.63 13.35 1.68
CA LEU A 180 6.86 14.21 2.59
C LEU A 180 6.99 13.72 4.04
N GLY A 181 6.99 12.41 4.27
CA GLY A 181 7.25 11.84 5.59
C GLY A 181 8.65 12.16 6.11
N GLY A 182 9.65 12.09 5.25
CA GLY A 182 11.00 12.51 5.58
C GLY A 182 11.09 13.99 5.98
N VAL A 183 10.43 14.86 5.22
CA VAL A 183 10.33 16.30 5.55
C VAL A 183 9.63 16.49 6.89
N CYS A 184 8.48 15.84 7.13
CA CYS A 184 7.77 15.93 8.42
C CYS A 184 8.64 15.48 9.57
N MET A 185 9.33 14.35 9.45
CA MET A 185 10.18 13.82 10.50
C MET A 185 11.36 14.75 10.80
N CYS A 186 12.00 15.34 9.79
CA CYS A 186 13.07 16.33 9.97
C CYS A 186 12.54 17.60 10.63
N THR A 187 11.39 18.10 10.17
CA THR A 187 10.78 19.33 10.69
C THR A 187 10.34 19.17 12.15
N THR A 188 9.66 18.09 12.50
CA THR A 188 9.23 17.81 13.86
C THR A 188 10.42 17.71 14.81
N ARG A 189 11.50 17.05 14.37
CA ARG A 189 12.73 16.92 15.15
C ARG A 189 13.44 18.27 15.32
N PHE A 190 13.51 19.08 14.28
CA PHE A 190 14.15 20.40 14.32
C PHE A 190 13.38 21.38 15.22
N LEU A 191 12.04 21.39 15.13
CA LEU A 191 11.18 22.28 15.93
C LEU A 191 10.93 21.77 17.36
N GLY A 192 11.33 20.54 17.69
CA GLY A 192 11.06 19.93 19.00
C GLY A 192 9.58 19.66 19.26
N ILE A 193 8.75 19.54 18.21
CA ILE A 193 7.31 19.23 18.30
C ILE A 193 7.06 17.74 18.12
N ARG A 194 5.94 17.24 18.64
CA ARG A 194 5.63 15.80 18.59
C ARG A 194 4.92 15.37 17.29
N GLU A 195 4.09 16.24 16.76
CA GLU A 195 3.24 15.97 15.60
C GLU A 195 3.20 17.20 14.68
N LEU A 196 3.14 16.98 13.39
CA LEU A 196 2.98 18.00 12.36
C LEU A 196 1.76 17.66 11.50
N HIS A 197 0.76 18.52 11.50
CA HIS A 197 -0.43 18.40 10.67
C HIS A 197 -0.45 19.55 9.68
N LEU A 198 -0.41 19.21 8.39
CA LEU A 198 -0.41 20.17 7.29
C LEU A 198 -1.71 19.99 6.52
N HIS A 199 -2.66 20.89 6.69
CA HIS A 199 -3.89 20.89 5.91
C HIS A 199 -3.60 21.33 4.48
N ARG A 200 -3.99 20.52 3.51
CA ARG A 200 -4.06 20.92 2.12
C ARG A 200 -5.17 21.97 2.00
N ASN A 201 -4.83 23.24 1.82
CA ASN A 201 -5.83 24.26 1.52
C ASN A 201 -6.51 23.89 0.20
N SER A 202 -7.82 23.61 0.25
CA SER A 202 -8.67 23.32 -0.91
C SER A 202 -8.84 24.50 -1.89
N SER A 203 -8.16 25.61 -1.67
CA SER A 203 -8.19 26.81 -2.52
C SER A 203 -7.39 26.72 -3.82
N ALA A 204 -6.63 25.64 -4.05
CA ALA A 204 -5.90 25.46 -5.32
C ALA A 204 -6.77 24.91 -6.47
N GLN A 205 -8.02 24.53 -6.23
CA GLN A 205 -8.95 24.06 -7.28
C GLN A 205 -9.68 25.18 -8.02
N VAL A 206 -9.57 26.45 -7.61
CA VAL A 206 -10.30 27.56 -8.23
C VAL A 206 -9.61 28.09 -9.50
N CYS A 207 -8.32 27.82 -9.71
CA CYS A 207 -7.61 28.35 -10.90
C CYS A 207 -7.75 27.52 -12.18
N ALA A 208 -8.31 26.31 -12.12
CA ALA A 208 -8.45 25.47 -13.32
C ALA A 208 -9.76 25.67 -14.09
N HIS A 209 -10.75 26.40 -13.54
CA HIS A 209 -12.07 26.56 -14.16
C HIS A 209 -12.26 27.91 -14.90
N THR A 210 -11.31 28.84 -14.80
CA THR A 210 -11.44 30.17 -15.46
C THR A 210 -10.76 30.25 -16.83
N ALA A 211 -10.15 29.18 -17.33
CA ALA A 211 -9.47 29.19 -18.64
C ALA A 211 -10.35 28.70 -19.83
N GLN A 212 -11.60 28.32 -19.60
CA GLN A 212 -12.47 27.78 -20.66
C GLN A 212 -13.61 28.71 -21.13
N THR A 213 -13.69 29.96 -20.67
CA THR A 213 -14.81 30.88 -21.04
C THR A 213 -14.36 32.12 -21.80
N VAL A 214 -13.26 32.09 -22.55
CA VAL A 214 -12.93 33.14 -23.51
C VAL A 214 -12.50 32.51 -24.82
N ARG A 215 -13.45 31.96 -25.59
CA ARG A 215 -13.41 31.78 -27.04
C ARG A 215 -14.85 31.56 -27.54
N THR A 216 -15.54 32.64 -27.76
CA THR A 216 -16.53 32.84 -28.82
C THR A 216 -16.24 34.18 -29.48
#